data_93623537693dfc5185c5a5daa3765483
#
_entry.id   93623537693dfc5185c5a5daa3765483
#
_cell.length_a   1.000
_cell.length_b   1.000
_cell.length_c   1.000
_cell.angle_alpha   90.00
_cell.angle_beta   90.00
_cell.angle_gamma   90.00
#
_symmetry.space_group_name_H-M   'P 1'
#
loop_
_entity.id
_entity.type
_entity.pdbx_description
1 polymer ?
#
loop_
_entity_poly.entity_id
_entity_poly.type
_entity_poly.pdbx_seq_one_letter_code
_entity_poly.pdbx_strand_id
1 'polypeptide(L)'
;SSSNNEKLFKDALKSADPFFNFTNVKTINFLLPEAQTVVKESIQGFPWDKALQGSITNEGPISSFSMAGAIFSKPDREIWSYWAHEFGHAIAIPHVGASRNASPFQVMDIMGNDSGITRELSGWLRFVAGWMPNEKIFCKSKDNLKQTNLTLVPLSSQKDGVKMAVIPVSDTKAVIIESRRSSKFSCKNPIIKDGVLVYTYDAKLSHGEEFFKPIFPSERPVLRSTCLTPPSADLLLHEGEKVTVEGLTIEVLVHGDYDKIVVSKK
;
A
#
# COMPACT_ATOMS: atom_id res chain seq x y z
N SER A 1 -9.35 8.64 -23.45
CA SER A 1 -10.73 8.54 -22.97
C SER A 1 -11.05 7.07 -22.66
N SER A 2 -11.84 6.79 -21.66
CA SER A 2 -12.18 5.44 -21.17
C SER A 2 -12.71 4.50 -22.27
N SER A 3 -13.44 5.03 -23.25
CA SER A 3 -14.00 4.26 -24.37
C SER A 3 -12.96 3.61 -25.29
N ASN A 4 -11.80 4.24 -25.48
CA ASN A 4 -10.74 3.67 -26.31
C ASN A 4 -10.00 2.53 -25.58
N ASN A 5 -9.84 2.66 -24.28
CA ASN A 5 -9.19 1.64 -23.43
C ASN A 5 -10.06 0.37 -23.36
N GLU A 6 -11.36 0.55 -23.19
CA GLU A 6 -12.34 -0.53 -23.21
C GLU A 6 -12.31 -1.30 -24.54
N LYS A 7 -12.32 -0.56 -25.66
CA LYS A 7 -12.26 -1.17 -26.98
C LYS A 7 -10.95 -1.95 -27.17
N LEU A 8 -9.81 -1.37 -26.80
CA LEU A 8 -8.51 -2.03 -26.93
C LEU A 8 -8.49 -3.36 -26.15
N PHE A 9 -8.98 -3.35 -24.92
CA PHE A 9 -9.04 -4.56 -24.11
C PHE A 9 -9.95 -5.63 -24.74
N LYS A 10 -11.17 -5.26 -25.14
CA LYS A 10 -12.13 -6.18 -25.77
C LYS A 10 -11.59 -6.77 -27.07
N ASP A 11 -10.95 -5.96 -27.89
CA ASP A 11 -10.34 -6.42 -29.15
C ASP A 11 -9.16 -7.37 -28.87
N ALA A 12 -8.32 -7.07 -27.90
CA ALA A 12 -7.20 -7.93 -27.52
C ALA A 12 -7.71 -9.28 -26.95
N LEU A 13 -8.70 -9.23 -26.07
CA LEU A 13 -9.30 -10.42 -25.49
C LEU A 13 -9.93 -11.31 -26.58
N LYS A 14 -10.74 -10.73 -27.45
CA LYS A 14 -11.35 -11.43 -28.59
C LYS A 14 -10.31 -12.08 -29.51
N SER A 15 -9.18 -11.42 -29.70
CA SER A 15 -8.09 -11.97 -30.54
C SER A 15 -7.34 -13.11 -29.85
N ALA A 16 -7.25 -13.11 -28.52
CA ALA A 16 -6.57 -14.12 -27.74
C ALA A 16 -7.45 -15.37 -27.46
N ASP A 17 -8.76 -15.19 -27.34
CA ASP A 17 -9.73 -16.21 -26.92
C ASP A 17 -9.68 -17.51 -27.74
N PRO A 18 -9.46 -17.50 -29.06
CA PRO A 18 -9.31 -18.74 -29.83
C PRO A 18 -8.04 -19.55 -29.53
N PHE A 19 -7.05 -18.96 -28.87
CA PHE A 19 -5.72 -19.55 -28.65
C PHE A 19 -5.45 -19.92 -27.21
N PHE A 20 -6.25 -19.40 -26.25
CA PHE A 20 -6.05 -19.60 -24.82
C PHE A 20 -7.32 -20.09 -24.15
N ASN A 21 -7.16 -20.99 -23.20
CA ASN A 21 -8.25 -21.42 -22.32
C ASN A 21 -8.26 -20.52 -21.09
N PHE A 22 -9.30 -19.74 -20.91
CA PHE A 22 -9.47 -18.81 -19.80
C PHE A 22 -10.26 -19.40 -18.62
N THR A 23 -10.40 -20.70 -18.54
CA THR A 23 -11.06 -21.36 -17.40
C THR A 23 -10.40 -20.93 -16.08
N ASN A 24 -11.20 -20.37 -15.16
CA ASN A 24 -10.77 -19.85 -13.86
C ASN A 24 -9.82 -18.62 -13.92
N VAL A 25 -9.54 -18.07 -15.08
CA VAL A 25 -8.81 -16.80 -15.19
C VAL A 25 -9.71 -15.65 -14.74
N LYS A 26 -9.23 -14.85 -13.81
CA LYS A 26 -9.96 -13.67 -13.30
C LYS A 26 -9.29 -12.37 -13.72
N THR A 27 -7.98 -12.40 -13.94
CA THR A 27 -7.17 -11.22 -14.23
C THR A 27 -6.26 -11.49 -15.41
N ILE A 28 -6.13 -10.52 -16.30
CA ILE A 28 -5.21 -10.55 -17.45
C ILE A 28 -4.27 -9.36 -17.39
N ASN A 29 -2.97 -9.63 -17.43
CA ASN A 29 -1.94 -8.60 -17.55
C ASN A 29 -1.36 -8.63 -18.96
N PHE A 30 -1.43 -7.50 -19.65
CA PHE A 30 -0.88 -7.36 -21.01
C PHE A 30 0.56 -6.89 -20.93
N LEU A 31 1.48 -7.75 -21.31
CA LEU A 31 2.89 -7.40 -21.47
C LEU A 31 3.12 -6.86 -22.88
N LEU A 32 3.45 -5.60 -22.98
CA LEU A 32 3.71 -4.94 -24.25
C LEU A 32 5.20 -5.01 -24.58
N PRO A 33 5.57 -5.01 -25.90
CA PRO A 33 6.96 -4.88 -26.31
C PRO A 33 7.58 -3.61 -25.72
N GLU A 34 8.83 -3.67 -25.26
CA GLU A 34 9.52 -2.55 -24.63
C GLU A 34 9.60 -1.31 -25.51
N ALA A 35 9.81 -1.51 -26.82
CA ALA A 35 9.95 -0.43 -27.79
C ALA A 35 8.62 0.11 -28.33
N GLN A 36 7.45 -0.35 -27.80
CA GLN A 36 6.17 0.15 -28.28
C GLN A 36 5.94 1.62 -27.86
N THR A 37 5.27 2.40 -28.70
CA THR A 37 4.98 3.82 -28.49
C THR A 37 3.48 4.16 -28.55
N VAL A 38 2.65 3.17 -28.82
CA VAL A 38 1.21 3.34 -29.05
C VAL A 38 0.46 3.54 -27.74
N VAL A 39 0.71 2.66 -26.75
CA VAL A 39 0.13 2.77 -25.40
C VAL A 39 1.07 3.58 -24.53
N LYS A 40 0.80 4.86 -24.38
CA LYS A 40 1.66 5.80 -23.65
C LYS A 40 1.46 5.69 -22.14
N GLU A 41 0.21 5.71 -21.70
CA GLU A 41 -0.19 5.65 -20.31
C GLU A 41 -0.59 4.22 -19.93
N SER A 42 -0.54 3.90 -18.64
CA SER A 42 -1.07 2.65 -18.14
C SER A 42 -2.59 2.59 -18.26
N ILE A 43 -3.08 1.41 -18.53
CA ILE A 43 -4.51 1.13 -18.68
C ILE A 43 -4.86 -0.01 -17.73
N GLN A 44 -5.88 0.19 -16.92
CA GLN A 44 -6.40 -0.83 -16.02
C GLN A 44 -7.92 -0.81 -16.01
N GLY A 45 -8.49 -1.94 -15.65
CA GLY A 45 -9.92 -2.09 -15.42
C GLY A 45 -10.16 -3.12 -14.31
N PHE A 46 -11.11 -2.83 -13.45
CA PHE A 46 -11.42 -3.61 -12.26
C PHE A 46 -12.88 -4.06 -12.24
N PRO A 47 -13.28 -5.01 -11.37
CA PRO A 47 -14.64 -5.54 -11.34
C PRO A 47 -15.74 -4.50 -11.16
N TRP A 48 -15.41 -3.36 -10.58
CA TRP A 48 -16.33 -2.23 -10.41
C TRP A 48 -16.39 -1.27 -11.61
N ASP A 49 -15.52 -1.47 -12.62
CA ASP A 49 -15.52 -0.66 -13.83
C ASP A 49 -16.61 -1.14 -14.81
N LYS A 50 -17.46 -0.21 -15.21
CA LYS A 50 -18.46 -0.49 -16.26
C LYS A 50 -17.82 -0.94 -17.59
N ALA A 51 -16.58 -0.55 -17.83
CA ALA A 51 -15.81 -0.92 -19.02
C ALA A 51 -15.58 -2.43 -19.15
N LEU A 52 -15.54 -3.17 -18.04
CA LEU A 52 -15.40 -4.62 -18.04
C LEU A 52 -16.72 -5.38 -18.16
N GLN A 53 -17.85 -4.70 -18.02
CA GLN A 53 -19.15 -5.33 -18.18
C GLN A 53 -19.30 -5.82 -19.62
N GLY A 54 -19.46 -7.15 -19.79
CA GLY A 54 -19.51 -7.79 -21.10
C GLY A 54 -18.15 -8.21 -21.69
N SER A 55 -17.06 -8.12 -20.94
CA SER A 55 -15.78 -8.73 -21.32
C SER A 55 -15.81 -10.23 -20.99
N ILE A 56 -16.28 -11.03 -21.96
CA ILE A 56 -16.56 -12.45 -21.80
C ILE A 56 -15.69 -13.22 -22.78
N THR A 57 -15.05 -14.27 -22.28
CA THR A 57 -14.39 -15.30 -23.09
C THR A 57 -15.34 -16.49 -23.30
N ASN A 58 -14.92 -17.46 -24.09
CA ASN A 58 -15.69 -18.73 -24.26
C ASN A 58 -15.90 -19.46 -22.92
N GLU A 59 -14.99 -19.26 -21.93
CA GLU A 59 -15.04 -19.93 -20.62
C GLU A 59 -15.67 -19.07 -19.53
N GLY A 60 -15.92 -17.80 -19.78
CA GLY A 60 -16.57 -16.93 -18.80
C GLY A 60 -16.00 -15.51 -18.70
N PRO A 61 -16.45 -14.74 -17.73
CA PRO A 61 -16.07 -13.33 -17.61
C PRO A 61 -14.68 -13.14 -17.03
N ILE A 62 -13.95 -12.15 -17.54
CA ILE A 62 -12.71 -11.62 -16.97
C ILE A 62 -13.06 -10.47 -16.01
N SER A 63 -12.55 -10.52 -14.78
CA SER A 63 -12.88 -9.57 -13.72
C SER A 63 -12.00 -8.32 -13.70
N SER A 64 -10.76 -8.45 -14.15
CA SER A 64 -9.83 -7.32 -14.18
C SER A 64 -8.76 -7.49 -15.26
N PHE A 65 -8.20 -6.37 -15.68
CA PHE A 65 -7.03 -6.35 -16.55
C PHE A 65 -6.11 -5.19 -16.20
N SER A 66 -4.84 -5.30 -16.57
CA SER A 66 -3.90 -4.19 -16.54
C SER A 66 -2.90 -4.27 -17.69
N MET A 67 -2.42 -3.11 -18.10
CA MET A 67 -1.49 -2.94 -19.20
C MET A 67 -0.53 -1.79 -18.86
N ALA A 68 0.75 -2.06 -18.74
CA ALA A 68 1.76 -1.04 -18.49
C ALA A 68 2.04 -0.24 -19.75
N GLY A 69 1.87 1.07 -19.71
CA GLY A 69 2.19 1.96 -20.82
C GLY A 69 3.70 2.19 -21.01
N ALA A 70 4.06 2.85 -22.12
CA ALA A 70 5.45 3.20 -22.46
C ALA A 70 6.16 4.05 -21.40
N ILE A 71 5.43 4.68 -20.47
CA ILE A 71 5.99 5.42 -19.34
C ILE A 71 6.88 4.54 -18.45
N PHE A 72 6.61 3.23 -18.38
CA PHE A 72 7.40 2.27 -17.60
C PHE A 72 8.67 1.80 -18.31
N SER A 73 8.88 2.17 -19.57
CA SER A 73 10.16 1.94 -20.26
C SER A 73 11.25 2.95 -19.85
N LYS A 74 10.92 3.95 -19.02
CA LYS A 74 11.89 4.91 -18.51
C LYS A 74 12.73 4.29 -17.38
N PRO A 75 14.06 4.57 -17.33
CA PRO A 75 14.97 3.95 -16.35
C PRO A 75 14.63 4.23 -14.88
N ASP A 76 13.90 5.30 -14.59
CA ASP A 76 13.48 5.73 -13.26
C ASP A 76 12.15 5.11 -12.81
N ARG A 77 11.47 4.37 -13.69
CA ARG A 77 10.24 3.64 -13.43
C ARG A 77 10.52 2.16 -13.32
N GLU A 78 10.12 1.56 -12.22
CA GLU A 78 10.26 0.11 -12.02
C GLU A 78 8.92 -0.57 -12.29
N ILE A 79 8.80 -1.20 -13.43
CA ILE A 79 7.55 -1.82 -13.91
C ILE A 79 6.98 -2.87 -12.94
N TRP A 80 7.82 -3.55 -12.15
CA TRP A 80 7.37 -4.54 -11.18
C TRP A 80 6.44 -3.92 -10.11
N SER A 81 6.72 -2.67 -9.69
CA SER A 81 5.89 -2.01 -8.66
C SER A 81 4.50 -1.67 -9.20
N TYR A 82 4.40 -1.31 -10.47
CA TYR A 82 3.11 -1.16 -11.15
C TYR A 82 2.33 -2.48 -11.15
N TRP A 83 2.96 -3.58 -11.58
CA TRP A 83 2.28 -4.89 -11.61
C TRP A 83 1.85 -5.34 -10.22
N ALA A 84 2.68 -5.12 -9.19
CA ALA A 84 2.33 -5.46 -7.82
C ALA A 84 1.16 -4.61 -7.29
N HIS A 85 1.11 -3.32 -7.65
CA HIS A 85 0.00 -2.41 -7.33
C HIS A 85 -1.30 -2.88 -7.98
N GLU A 86 -1.30 -3.09 -9.28
CA GLU A 86 -2.49 -3.50 -10.03
C GLU A 86 -2.98 -4.90 -9.62
N PHE A 87 -2.05 -5.81 -9.29
CA PHE A 87 -2.41 -7.10 -8.71
C PHE A 87 -3.09 -6.96 -7.34
N GLY A 88 -2.63 -6.01 -6.52
CA GLY A 88 -3.31 -5.66 -5.26
C GLY A 88 -4.79 -5.34 -5.48
N HIS A 89 -5.09 -4.53 -6.51
CA HIS A 89 -6.48 -4.23 -6.87
C HIS A 89 -7.24 -5.47 -7.38
N ALA A 90 -6.59 -6.32 -8.15
CA ALA A 90 -7.22 -7.56 -8.65
C ALA A 90 -7.68 -8.50 -7.52
N ILE A 91 -7.05 -8.44 -6.36
CA ILE A 91 -7.44 -9.17 -5.14
C ILE A 91 -8.20 -8.29 -4.14
N ALA A 92 -8.81 -7.20 -4.62
CA ALA A 92 -9.67 -6.29 -3.86
C ALA A 92 -8.98 -5.47 -2.77
N ILE A 93 -7.66 -5.25 -2.82
CA ILE A 93 -6.99 -4.29 -1.94
C ILE A 93 -7.23 -2.87 -2.48
N PRO A 94 -7.81 -1.94 -1.69
CA PRO A 94 -8.11 -0.60 -2.14
C PRO A 94 -6.87 0.30 -2.19
N HIS A 95 -6.96 1.41 -2.92
CA HIS A 95 -5.99 2.49 -2.75
C HIS A 95 -5.97 3.00 -1.31
N VAL A 96 -4.78 3.28 -0.79
CA VAL A 96 -4.60 3.96 0.49
C VAL A 96 -4.42 5.46 0.27
N GLY A 97 -5.16 6.26 1.03
CA GLY A 97 -5.15 7.72 0.93
C GLY A 97 -6.39 8.30 0.27
N ALA A 98 -6.75 9.52 0.70
CA ALA A 98 -7.82 10.29 0.11
C ALA A 98 -7.37 10.84 -1.24
N SER A 99 -8.18 10.87 -2.21
CA SER A 99 -7.99 11.43 -3.55
C SER A 99 -6.53 11.65 -4.03
N ARG A 100 -6.29 11.60 -5.29
CA ARG A 100 -4.97 11.73 -5.93
C ARG A 100 -4.13 12.84 -5.29
N ASN A 101 -3.00 12.50 -4.69
CA ASN A 101 -1.96 13.38 -4.13
C ASN A 101 -2.26 14.07 -2.79
N ALA A 102 -3.33 13.76 -2.06
CA ALA A 102 -3.69 14.47 -0.84
C ALA A 102 -3.17 13.83 0.47
N SER A 103 -3.04 12.50 0.53
CA SER A 103 -2.58 11.85 1.76
C SER A 103 -1.08 11.58 1.76
N PRO A 104 -0.34 12.06 2.77
CA PRO A 104 1.07 11.74 2.89
C PRO A 104 1.34 10.23 3.09
N PHE A 105 0.35 9.45 3.53
CA PHE A 105 0.50 8.00 3.69
C PHE A 105 0.77 7.27 2.35
N GLN A 106 0.36 7.84 1.23
CA GLN A 106 0.53 7.22 -0.09
C GLN A 106 1.97 6.82 -0.41
N VAL A 107 2.97 7.57 0.06
CA VAL A 107 4.38 7.27 -0.21
C VAL A 107 4.93 6.12 0.62
N MET A 108 4.17 5.65 1.60
CA MET A 108 4.56 4.58 2.54
C MET A 108 3.95 3.23 2.22
N ASP A 109 3.12 3.14 1.18
CA ASP A 109 2.42 1.90 0.80
C ASP A 109 2.34 1.79 -0.72
N ILE A 110 2.58 0.60 -1.26
CA ILE A 110 2.50 0.36 -2.70
C ILE A 110 1.09 0.62 -3.25
N MET A 111 0.05 0.39 -2.44
CA MET A 111 -1.33 0.68 -2.84
C MET A 111 -1.69 2.18 -2.76
N GLY A 112 -0.79 3.00 -2.27
CA GLY A 112 -0.89 4.46 -2.34
C GLY A 112 -0.17 5.02 -3.55
N ASN A 113 1.05 4.55 -3.79
CA ASN A 113 1.88 5.01 -4.89
C ASN A 113 2.90 3.94 -5.29
N ASP A 114 2.77 3.40 -6.48
CA ASP A 114 3.70 2.42 -7.07
C ASP A 114 5.13 2.96 -7.25
N SER A 115 5.31 4.27 -7.15
CA SER A 115 6.60 4.98 -7.19
C SER A 115 6.96 5.61 -5.84
N GLY A 116 6.31 5.19 -4.77
CA GLY A 116 6.53 5.69 -3.40
C GLY A 116 7.89 5.32 -2.81
N ILE A 117 8.20 5.94 -1.66
CA ILE A 117 9.48 5.74 -0.94
C ILE A 117 9.62 4.28 -0.50
N THR A 118 8.54 3.69 0.02
CA THR A 118 8.48 2.28 0.36
C THR A 118 7.39 1.62 -0.47
N ARG A 119 7.76 0.67 -1.31
CA ARG A 119 6.84 -0.04 -2.19
C ARG A 119 6.45 -1.38 -1.58
N GLU A 120 6.05 -1.34 -0.34
CA GLU A 120 5.59 -2.49 0.42
C GLU A 120 4.20 -2.22 0.96
N LEU A 121 3.39 -3.27 1.07
CA LEU A 121 2.10 -3.16 1.76
C LEU A 121 2.32 -2.87 3.24
N SER A 122 1.48 -2.02 3.81
CA SER A 122 1.37 -1.80 5.25
C SER A 122 1.02 -3.10 5.99
N GLY A 123 1.35 -3.15 7.26
CA GLY A 123 1.03 -4.30 8.11
C GLY A 123 -0.46 -4.59 8.14
N TRP A 124 -1.30 -3.56 8.18
CA TRP A 124 -2.74 -3.72 8.15
C TRP A 124 -3.24 -4.37 6.86
N LEU A 125 -2.77 -3.91 5.69
CA LEU A 125 -3.17 -4.53 4.42
C LEU A 125 -2.67 -5.96 4.29
N ARG A 126 -1.46 -6.28 4.77
CA ARG A 126 -0.98 -7.67 4.84
C ARG A 126 -1.86 -8.53 5.73
N PHE A 127 -2.34 -8.00 6.85
CA PHE A 127 -3.25 -8.71 7.74
C PHE A 127 -4.60 -8.98 7.08
N VAL A 128 -5.22 -7.95 6.48
CA VAL A 128 -6.51 -8.08 5.79
C VAL A 128 -6.41 -9.04 4.59
N ALA A 129 -5.29 -9.05 3.89
CA ALA A 129 -5.02 -10.00 2.80
C ALA A 129 -4.73 -11.44 3.30
N GLY A 130 -4.69 -11.68 4.61
CA GLY A 130 -4.36 -13.00 5.17
C GLY A 130 -2.88 -13.37 5.11
N TRP A 131 -2.00 -12.40 4.83
CA TRP A 131 -0.55 -12.63 4.69
C TRP A 131 0.24 -12.36 5.98
N MET A 132 -0.42 -11.87 7.01
CA MET A 132 0.17 -11.66 8.33
C MET A 132 -0.62 -12.47 9.37
N PRO A 133 -0.04 -13.51 9.97
CA PRO A 133 -0.73 -14.34 10.95
C PRO A 133 -0.88 -13.60 12.29
N ASN A 134 -1.91 -13.98 13.05
CA ASN A 134 -2.30 -13.30 14.30
C ASN A 134 -1.18 -13.24 15.36
N GLU A 135 -0.32 -14.25 15.45
CA GLU A 135 0.79 -14.32 16.39
C GLU A 135 1.88 -13.25 16.11
N LYS A 136 1.86 -12.61 14.95
CA LYS A 136 2.73 -11.47 14.62
C LYS A 136 2.13 -10.11 15.00
N ILE A 137 0.95 -10.12 15.60
CA ILE A 137 0.19 -8.91 15.90
C ILE A 137 -0.03 -8.81 17.40
N PHE A 138 0.39 -7.69 17.99
CA PHE A 138 -0.09 -7.30 19.31
C PHE A 138 -1.43 -6.59 19.15
N CYS A 139 -2.50 -7.13 19.73
CA CYS A 139 -3.82 -6.49 19.70
C CYS A 139 -4.37 -6.33 21.10
N LYS A 140 -4.67 -5.10 21.50
CA LYS A 140 -5.30 -4.79 22.77
C LYS A 140 -6.09 -3.50 22.70
N SER A 141 -7.37 -3.53 23.12
CA SER A 141 -8.20 -2.33 23.12
C SER A 141 -7.64 -1.24 24.03
N LYS A 142 -7.84 0.02 23.65
CA LYS A 142 -7.44 1.19 24.46
C LYS A 142 -7.93 1.09 25.90
N ASP A 143 -9.17 0.64 26.12
CA ASP A 143 -9.77 0.58 27.46
C ASP A 143 -9.03 -0.36 28.39
N ASN A 144 -8.57 -1.49 27.85
CA ASN A 144 -7.83 -2.51 28.57
C ASN A 144 -6.30 -2.30 28.55
N LEU A 145 -5.82 -1.28 27.83
CA LEU A 145 -4.39 -1.00 27.73
C LEU A 145 -3.88 -0.38 29.04
N LYS A 146 -2.84 -0.98 29.61
CA LYS A 146 -1.94 -0.35 30.60
C LYS A 146 -0.72 0.16 29.84
N GLN A 147 0.14 0.93 30.51
CA GLN A 147 1.46 1.23 29.92
C GLN A 147 2.13 -0.08 29.48
N THR A 148 2.46 -0.18 28.23
CA THR A 148 2.94 -1.41 27.60
C THR A 148 4.19 -1.13 26.80
N ASN A 149 5.26 -1.86 27.11
CA ASN A 149 6.49 -1.89 26.32
C ASN A 149 6.35 -2.97 25.25
N LEU A 150 6.62 -2.63 24.00
CA LEU A 150 6.60 -3.56 22.88
C LEU A 150 7.95 -3.53 22.15
N THR A 151 8.36 -4.70 21.69
CA THR A 151 9.46 -4.83 20.72
C THR A 151 8.85 -5.15 19.36
N LEU A 152 9.01 -4.23 18.41
CA LEU A 152 8.52 -4.40 17.05
C LEU A 152 9.68 -4.86 16.16
N VAL A 153 9.49 -5.99 15.51
CA VAL A 153 10.39 -6.48 14.47
C VAL A 153 10.01 -5.81 13.15
N PRO A 154 10.96 -5.33 12.35
CA PRO A 154 10.65 -4.67 11.08
C PRO A 154 9.73 -5.51 10.20
N LEU A 155 8.76 -4.83 9.56
CA LEU A 155 7.74 -5.47 8.75
C LEU A 155 8.35 -6.32 7.61
N SER A 156 9.44 -5.86 7.01
CA SER A 156 10.18 -6.54 5.94
C SER A 156 11.10 -7.68 6.43
N SER A 157 11.35 -7.78 7.74
CA SER A 157 12.26 -8.80 8.31
C SER A 157 11.63 -10.18 8.31
N GLN A 158 12.46 -11.22 8.13
CA GLN A 158 12.06 -12.62 8.31
C GLN A 158 12.16 -13.09 9.78
N LYS A 159 12.70 -12.25 10.68
CA LYS A 159 12.82 -12.57 12.10
C LYS A 159 11.44 -12.75 12.75
N ASP A 160 11.37 -13.65 13.71
CA ASP A 160 10.16 -13.84 14.51
C ASP A 160 9.93 -12.68 15.49
N GLY A 161 8.67 -12.46 15.85
CA GLY A 161 8.26 -11.43 16.79
C GLY A 161 7.07 -10.60 16.29
N VAL A 162 6.69 -9.62 17.08
CA VAL A 162 5.57 -8.72 16.79
C VAL A 162 5.96 -7.78 15.63
N LYS A 163 5.18 -7.82 14.57
CA LYS A 163 5.38 -6.96 13.37
C LYS A 163 4.55 -5.69 13.42
N MET A 164 3.40 -5.78 14.08
CA MET A 164 2.41 -4.71 14.13
C MET A 164 1.71 -4.71 15.47
N ALA A 165 1.47 -3.53 16.04
CA ALA A 165 0.55 -3.34 17.13
C ALA A 165 -0.74 -2.69 16.61
N VAL A 166 -1.88 -3.22 17.04
CA VAL A 166 -3.23 -2.73 16.75
C VAL A 166 -3.91 -2.39 18.06
N ILE A 167 -4.33 -1.15 18.21
CA ILE A 167 -5.01 -0.68 19.42
C ILE A 167 -6.37 -0.12 19.00
N PRO A 168 -7.44 -0.94 19.06
CA PRO A 168 -8.79 -0.47 18.86
C PRO A 168 -9.13 0.65 19.85
N VAL A 169 -9.61 1.77 19.32
CA VAL A 169 -10.02 2.97 20.10
C VAL A 169 -11.52 3.20 20.04
N SER A 170 -12.20 2.56 19.10
CA SER A 170 -13.66 2.45 19.01
C SER A 170 -14.01 1.19 18.20
N ASP A 171 -15.31 0.94 17.98
CA ASP A 171 -15.79 -0.20 17.19
C ASP A 171 -15.32 -0.17 15.73
N THR A 172 -14.94 0.99 15.21
CA THR A 172 -14.59 1.18 13.81
C THR A 172 -13.20 1.80 13.61
N LYS A 173 -12.51 2.19 14.69
CA LYS A 173 -11.24 2.90 14.57
C LYS A 173 -10.14 2.25 15.40
N ALA A 174 -8.96 2.15 14.84
CA ALA A 174 -7.78 1.64 15.53
C ALA A 174 -6.56 2.54 15.28
N VAL A 175 -5.66 2.58 16.26
CA VAL A 175 -4.29 3.07 16.09
C VAL A 175 -3.41 1.88 15.75
N ILE A 176 -2.63 2.01 14.69
CA ILE A 176 -1.74 0.97 14.17
C ILE A 176 -0.31 1.47 14.24
N ILE A 177 0.59 0.61 14.66
CA ILE A 177 2.00 0.91 14.86
C ILE A 177 2.82 -0.21 14.26
N GLU A 178 3.75 0.10 13.37
CA GLU A 178 4.61 -0.88 12.71
C GLU A 178 6.03 -0.35 12.54
N SER A 179 7.01 -1.26 12.62
CA SER A 179 8.41 -0.95 12.37
C SER A 179 8.71 -1.05 10.86
N ARG A 180 9.26 0.02 10.29
CA ARG A 180 9.61 0.12 8.86
C ARG A 180 11.12 0.18 8.68
N ARG A 181 11.62 -0.52 7.68
CA ARG A 181 13.02 -0.51 7.26
C ARG A 181 13.12 -0.42 5.75
N SER A 182 14.24 0.13 5.32
CA SER A 182 14.64 0.02 3.93
C SER A 182 14.72 -1.44 3.51
N SER A 183 14.20 -1.75 2.35
CA SER A 183 14.29 -3.08 1.75
C SER A 183 14.69 -2.98 0.28
N LYS A 184 14.93 -4.12 -0.36
CA LYS A 184 15.18 -4.16 -1.80
C LYS A 184 14.04 -3.60 -2.66
N PHE A 185 12.84 -3.50 -2.08
CA PHE A 185 11.67 -2.93 -2.73
C PHE A 185 11.53 -1.43 -2.51
N SER A 186 12.32 -0.85 -1.61
CA SER A 186 12.34 0.58 -1.40
C SER A 186 13.01 1.29 -2.57
N CYS A 187 12.70 2.55 -2.72
CA CYS A 187 13.35 3.45 -3.64
C CYS A 187 14.88 3.44 -3.44
N LYS A 188 15.65 3.47 -4.54
CA LYS A 188 17.12 3.34 -4.49
C LYS A 188 17.79 4.45 -3.66
N ASN A 189 17.24 5.66 -3.69
CA ASN A 189 17.79 6.81 -2.99
C ASN A 189 16.73 7.50 -2.11
N PRO A 190 16.13 6.82 -1.14
CA PRO A 190 15.17 7.45 -0.25
C PRO A 190 15.88 8.32 0.78
N ILE A 191 15.26 9.41 1.14
CA ILE A 191 15.75 10.32 2.16
C ILE A 191 15.55 9.70 3.54
N ILE A 192 14.40 9.07 3.78
CA ILE A 192 14.07 8.45 5.07
C ILE A 192 13.39 7.11 4.82
N LYS A 193 13.88 6.05 5.46
CA LYS A 193 13.44 4.67 5.23
C LYS A 193 13.11 3.89 6.49
N ASP A 194 13.67 4.28 7.62
CA ASP A 194 13.73 3.46 8.82
C ASP A 194 13.12 4.19 10.01
N GLY A 195 12.28 3.52 10.76
CA GLY A 195 11.61 4.07 11.93
C GLY A 195 10.27 3.40 12.21
N VAL A 196 9.50 3.98 13.10
CA VAL A 196 8.18 3.49 13.51
C VAL A 196 7.10 4.30 12.81
N LEU A 197 6.29 3.64 11.99
CA LEU A 197 5.11 4.24 11.37
C LEU A 197 3.91 4.10 12.31
N VAL A 198 3.29 5.24 12.63
CA VAL A 198 2.05 5.30 13.41
C VAL A 198 0.95 5.87 12.53
N TYR A 199 -0.19 5.22 12.48
CA TYR A 199 -1.34 5.70 11.73
C TYR A 199 -2.67 5.25 12.35
N THR A 200 -3.74 5.95 12.04
CA THR A 200 -5.10 5.47 12.35
C THR A 200 -5.69 4.78 11.14
N TYR A 201 -6.50 3.76 11.40
CA TYR A 201 -7.41 3.15 10.44
C TYR A 201 -8.85 3.43 10.88
N ASP A 202 -9.70 3.84 9.95
CA ASP A 202 -11.12 4.05 10.21
C ASP A 202 -11.97 3.25 9.21
N ALA A 203 -12.64 2.21 9.69
CA ALA A 203 -13.46 1.32 8.89
C ALA A 203 -14.77 1.94 8.38
N LYS A 204 -15.13 3.15 8.82
CA LYS A 204 -16.30 3.90 8.30
C LYS A 204 -15.99 4.59 6.98
N LEU A 205 -14.70 4.80 6.70
CA LEU A 205 -14.25 5.47 5.50
C LEU A 205 -14.06 4.46 4.38
N SER A 206 -14.40 4.86 3.18
CA SER A 206 -14.38 4.02 1.99
C SER A 206 -13.23 4.37 1.05
N HIS A 207 -13.14 3.63 -0.05
CA HIS A 207 -12.21 3.92 -1.14
C HIS A 207 -12.35 5.38 -1.61
N GLY A 208 -11.21 6.08 -1.70
CA GLY A 208 -11.16 7.52 -2.05
C GLY A 208 -11.22 8.46 -0.85
N GLU A 209 -11.46 7.94 0.35
CA GLU A 209 -11.36 8.67 1.61
C GLU A 209 -10.06 8.29 2.35
N GLU A 210 -9.60 9.15 3.27
CA GLU A 210 -8.37 8.92 4.03
C GLU A 210 -8.61 7.95 5.21
N PHE A 211 -8.88 6.68 4.91
CA PHE A 211 -9.06 5.67 5.97
C PHE A 211 -7.76 5.31 6.69
N PHE A 212 -6.59 5.57 6.08
CA PHE A 212 -5.29 5.59 6.75
C PHE A 212 -4.82 7.03 6.90
N LYS A 213 -4.67 7.46 8.14
CA LYS A 213 -4.13 8.79 8.46
C LYS A 213 -2.83 8.65 9.23
N PRO A 214 -1.69 9.05 8.66
CA PRO A 214 -0.40 8.99 9.35
C PRO A 214 -0.34 9.99 10.50
N ILE A 215 0.36 9.60 11.57
CA ILE A 215 0.55 10.40 12.78
C ILE A 215 2.05 10.57 13.00
N PHE A 216 2.52 11.78 12.90
CA PHE A 216 3.92 12.16 13.00
C PHE A 216 4.05 13.56 13.59
N PRO A 217 5.23 14.00 14.07
CA PRO A 217 5.46 15.35 14.56
C PRO A 217 5.12 16.40 13.49
N SER A 218 4.25 17.36 13.84
CA SER A 218 3.68 18.34 12.89
C SER A 218 4.70 19.35 12.35
N GLU A 219 5.81 19.55 13.06
CA GLU A 219 6.86 20.52 12.73
C GLU A 219 7.83 20.00 11.68
N ARG A 220 7.67 18.75 11.22
CA ARG A 220 8.60 18.16 10.25
C ARG A 220 8.51 18.84 8.90
N PRO A 221 9.67 19.16 8.30
CA PRO A 221 9.68 19.76 6.98
C PRO A 221 9.18 18.77 5.93
N VAL A 222 8.59 19.32 4.90
CA VAL A 222 8.28 18.57 3.69
C VAL A 222 9.59 18.16 3.00
N LEU A 223 9.78 16.88 2.78
CA LEU A 223 10.92 16.32 2.08
C LEU A 223 10.60 16.08 0.62
N ARG A 224 11.60 16.20 -0.23
CA ARG A 224 11.50 15.80 -1.64
C ARG A 224 12.08 14.41 -1.79
N SER A 225 11.28 13.50 -2.32
CA SER A 225 11.73 12.16 -2.69
C SER A 225 12.55 12.21 -3.98
N THR A 226 13.58 11.38 -4.05
CA THR A 226 14.34 11.12 -5.29
C THR A 226 13.70 10.05 -6.17
N CYS A 227 12.68 9.38 -5.66
CA CYS A 227 11.81 8.50 -6.45
C CYS A 227 10.61 9.32 -6.85
N LEU A 228 10.36 9.61 -8.03
CA LEU A 228 9.25 10.32 -8.70
C LEU A 228 7.95 10.56 -7.88
N THR A 229 8.11 10.77 -6.58
CA THR A 229 7.02 11.01 -5.64
C THR A 229 6.86 12.50 -5.38
N PRO A 230 5.65 12.97 -5.08
CA PRO A 230 5.43 14.33 -4.65
C PRO A 230 6.21 14.61 -3.35
N PRO A 231 6.44 15.88 -3.01
CA PRO A 231 7.01 16.25 -1.72
C PRO A 231 6.25 15.58 -0.58
N SER A 232 6.96 15.00 0.37
CA SER A 232 6.37 14.33 1.55
C SER A 232 7.12 14.75 2.80
N ALA A 233 6.46 14.64 3.96
CA ALA A 233 7.13 14.74 5.25
C ALA A 233 7.74 13.38 5.63
N ASP A 234 8.69 13.39 6.56
CA ASP A 234 9.08 12.18 7.26
C ASP A 234 7.95 11.71 8.17
N LEU A 235 7.34 10.59 7.83
CA LEU A 235 6.20 10.03 8.56
C LEU A 235 6.61 9.06 9.67
N LEU A 236 7.90 8.72 9.77
CA LEU A 236 8.38 7.74 10.73
C LEU A 236 8.82 8.42 12.03
N LEU A 237 8.53 7.79 13.15
CA LEU A 237 9.10 8.18 14.43
C LEU A 237 10.47 7.56 14.59
N HIS A 238 11.41 8.35 15.08
CA HIS A 238 12.78 7.94 15.42
C HIS A 238 12.98 7.81 16.91
N GLU A 239 14.14 7.29 17.32
CA GLU A 239 14.49 7.14 18.72
C GLU A 239 14.37 8.47 19.49
N GLY A 240 13.72 8.42 20.64
CA GLY A 240 13.42 9.57 21.49
C GLY A 240 12.19 10.38 21.08
N GLU A 241 11.58 10.08 19.93
CA GLU A 241 10.39 10.79 19.48
C GLU A 241 9.10 10.15 19.97
N LYS A 242 8.08 10.99 20.11
CA LYS A 242 6.75 10.57 20.53
C LYS A 242 5.64 11.35 19.83
N VAL A 243 4.49 10.70 19.73
CA VAL A 243 3.24 11.32 19.25
C VAL A 243 2.09 10.99 20.18
N THR A 244 1.08 11.83 20.14
CA THR A 244 -0.19 11.56 20.84
C THR A 244 -1.33 11.51 19.85
N VAL A 245 -2.11 10.43 19.88
CA VAL A 245 -3.27 10.21 19.00
C VAL A 245 -4.35 9.42 19.73
N GLU A 246 -5.61 9.80 19.57
CA GLU A 246 -6.76 9.12 20.18
C GLU A 246 -6.63 8.90 21.70
N GLY A 247 -5.94 9.80 22.41
CA GLY A 247 -5.67 9.70 23.86
C GLY A 247 -4.65 8.61 24.22
N LEU A 248 -3.83 8.20 23.26
CA LEU A 248 -2.66 7.34 23.45
C LEU A 248 -1.40 8.15 23.20
N THR A 249 -0.34 7.87 23.93
CA THR A 249 1.01 8.34 23.65
C THR A 249 1.85 7.15 23.19
N ILE A 250 2.50 7.28 22.05
CA ILE A 250 3.43 6.31 21.48
C ILE A 250 4.81 6.96 21.47
N GLU A 251 5.80 6.33 22.09
CA GLU A 251 7.18 6.81 22.17
C GLU A 251 8.14 5.71 21.69
N VAL A 252 9.12 6.08 20.87
CA VAL A 252 10.18 5.18 20.41
C VAL A 252 11.36 5.29 21.36
N LEU A 253 11.65 4.21 22.08
CA LEU A 253 12.73 4.18 23.08
C LEU A 253 14.07 3.74 22.49
N VAL A 254 14.03 2.83 21.51
CA VAL A 254 15.23 2.26 20.87
C VAL A 254 14.91 2.03 19.40
N HIS A 255 15.85 2.41 18.55
CA HIS A 255 15.86 2.12 17.12
C HIS A 255 17.10 1.31 16.75
N GLY A 256 16.94 0.26 15.92
CA GLY A 256 18.04 -0.61 15.49
C GLY A 256 17.53 -1.81 14.70
N ASP A 257 18.03 -3.01 14.98
CA ASP A 257 17.54 -4.27 14.38
C ASP A 257 16.05 -4.52 14.63
N TYR A 258 15.52 -3.90 15.67
CA TYR A 258 14.12 -3.85 16.09
C TYR A 258 13.85 -2.49 16.73
N ASP A 259 12.59 -2.13 16.89
CA ASP A 259 12.22 -0.92 17.62
C ASP A 259 11.57 -1.29 18.94
N LYS A 260 12.04 -0.66 20.03
CA LYS A 260 11.33 -0.71 21.31
C LYS A 260 10.47 0.54 21.43
N ILE A 261 9.21 0.33 21.69
CA ILE A 261 8.25 1.41 21.90
C ILE A 261 7.54 1.26 23.24
N VAL A 262 7.07 2.36 23.77
CA VAL A 262 6.11 2.37 24.87
C VAL A 262 4.81 2.98 24.39
N VAL A 263 3.72 2.32 24.72
CA VAL A 263 2.36 2.83 24.48
C VAL A 263 1.69 3.02 25.83
N SER A 264 1.16 4.21 26.07
CA SER A 264 0.48 4.57 27.31
C SER A 264 -0.79 5.38 27.03
N LYS A 265 -1.72 5.38 27.97
CA LYS A 265 -2.83 6.35 27.96
C LYS A 265 -2.29 7.72 28.38
N LYS A 266 -2.82 8.77 27.75
CA LYS A 266 -2.53 10.14 28.13
C LYS A 266 -3.25 10.50 29.44
#